data_8824cc517603350a3c177e9d9c042f1a
#
_entry.id   8824cc517603350a3c177e9d9c042f1a
#
_cell.length_a   1.000
_cell.length_b   1.000
_cell.length_c   1.000
_cell.angle_alpha   90.00
_cell.angle_beta   90.00
_cell.angle_gamma   90.00
#
_symmetry.space_group_name_H-M   'P 1'
#
loop_
_entity.id
_entity.type
_entity.pdbx_description
1 polymer ?
#
loop_
_entity_poly.entity_id
_entity_poly.type
_entity_poly.pdbx_seq_one_letter_code
_entity_poly.pdbx_strand_id
1 'polypeptide(L)'
;MIFTLASVPDTMKTLMQAYGAAVVACPTPESRWALMRQGIERLGWYPTGGFVLPPIGSNPYGVDGYKTIAYEVAEDLDWTAPDVLVVPSAYSDGLFGIWRGWTELHALGLVKTLPRMVAAEPFGPLANALERQLDVPERVVSGSSVAFSIASPYGTYQGLTALKDSHGVGVRITDEGIFEAQRALAREEGIFAEPSSIASVTAVMQLSSQRMFDPEQTIVAVITSTGLKDPGASRAWLPPVPSTPDDFDGLLTVLRDRYGLSLD
;
A
#
# COMPACT_ATOMS: atom_id res chain seq x y z
N MET A 1 23.59 1.48 1.56
CA MET A 1 23.24 2.77 0.94
C MET A 1 21.81 2.74 0.44
N ILE A 2 21.06 3.81 0.60
CA ILE A 2 19.66 3.91 0.15
C ILE A 2 19.52 5.12 -0.78
N PHE A 3 19.01 4.87 -1.99
CA PHE A 3 18.60 5.92 -2.91
C PHE A 3 17.10 6.17 -2.76
N THR A 4 16.71 7.36 -2.36
CA THR A 4 15.32 7.78 -2.18
C THR A 4 14.99 8.96 -3.09
N LEU A 5 13.78 9.51 -3.01
CA LEU A 5 13.42 10.72 -3.72
C LEU A 5 13.43 11.92 -2.77
N ALA A 6 13.71 13.10 -3.31
CA ALA A 6 13.67 14.35 -2.54
C ALA A 6 12.29 14.60 -1.90
N SER A 7 11.21 14.18 -2.58
CA SER A 7 9.82 14.31 -2.14
C SER A 7 9.40 13.35 -1.02
N VAL A 8 10.22 12.35 -0.66
CA VAL A 8 9.93 11.43 0.44
C VAL A 8 9.91 12.18 1.77
N PRO A 9 8.93 11.94 2.66
CA PRO A 9 8.85 12.60 3.97
C PRO A 9 10.13 12.50 4.78
N ASP A 10 10.46 13.56 5.52
CA ASP A 10 11.68 13.61 6.33
C ASP A 10 11.69 12.58 7.45
N THR A 11 10.53 12.22 8.01
CA THR A 11 10.39 11.14 8.99
C THR A 11 10.95 9.83 8.47
N MET A 12 10.66 9.48 7.22
CA MET A 12 11.18 8.25 6.60
C MET A 12 12.68 8.32 6.34
N LYS A 13 13.18 9.47 5.86
CA LYS A 13 14.63 9.67 5.67
C LYS A 13 15.36 9.57 7.01
N THR A 14 14.80 10.17 8.06
CA THR A 14 15.35 10.10 9.42
C THR A 14 15.43 8.65 9.93
N LEU A 15 14.37 7.85 9.72
CA LEU A 15 14.40 6.43 10.11
C LEU A 15 15.51 5.66 9.39
N MET A 16 15.68 5.85 8.07
CA MET A 16 16.75 5.21 7.31
C MET A 16 18.13 5.60 7.86
N GLN A 17 18.35 6.87 8.17
CA GLN A 17 19.60 7.37 8.74
C GLN A 17 19.84 6.86 10.16
N ALA A 18 18.80 6.76 10.99
CA ALA A 18 18.89 6.26 12.36
C ALA A 18 19.40 4.80 12.42
N TYR A 19 19.08 4.00 11.39
CA TYR A 19 19.62 2.65 11.23
C TYR A 19 21.02 2.61 10.60
N GLY A 20 21.68 3.75 10.44
CA GLY A 20 23.05 3.84 9.93
C GLY A 20 23.20 3.79 8.41
N ALA A 21 22.11 3.91 7.66
CA ALA A 21 22.18 3.91 6.20
C ALA A 21 22.74 5.25 5.67
N ALA A 22 23.62 5.17 4.66
CA ALA A 22 23.92 6.33 3.81
C ALA A 22 22.71 6.57 2.89
N VAL A 23 21.98 7.67 3.12
CA VAL A 23 20.76 8.01 2.39
C VAL A 23 21.03 9.14 1.40
N VAL A 24 20.71 8.91 0.13
CA VAL A 24 20.88 9.88 -0.96
C VAL A 24 19.54 10.17 -1.61
N ALA A 25 19.11 11.42 -1.59
CA ALA A 25 17.87 11.87 -2.21
C ALA A 25 18.10 12.25 -3.67
N CYS A 26 17.39 11.60 -4.58
CA CYS A 26 17.40 11.88 -6.02
C CYS A 26 16.21 12.74 -6.42
N PRO A 27 16.33 13.58 -7.46
CA PRO A 27 15.24 14.44 -7.89
C PRO A 27 14.10 13.67 -8.56
N THR A 28 14.40 12.59 -9.29
CA THR A 28 13.40 11.79 -10.00
C THR A 28 13.65 10.29 -9.84
N PRO A 29 12.63 9.42 -10.05
CA PRO A 29 12.81 7.98 -10.08
C PRO A 29 13.84 7.53 -11.14
N GLU A 30 13.83 8.15 -12.31
CA GLU A 30 14.71 7.82 -13.43
C GLU A 30 16.18 8.11 -13.08
N SER A 31 16.45 9.26 -12.45
CA SER A 31 17.80 9.59 -11.98
C SER A 31 18.29 8.62 -10.91
N ARG A 32 17.40 8.20 -9.99
CA ARG A 32 17.69 7.17 -8.98
C ARG A 32 18.10 5.86 -9.64
N TRP A 33 17.33 5.36 -10.60
CA TRP A 33 17.63 4.11 -11.29
C TRP A 33 18.91 4.18 -12.12
N ALA A 34 19.16 5.33 -12.79
CA ALA A 34 20.38 5.53 -13.55
C ALA A 34 21.64 5.49 -12.67
N LEU A 35 21.59 6.13 -11.49
CA LEU A 35 22.70 6.10 -10.53
C LEU A 35 22.93 4.71 -9.95
N MET A 36 21.85 3.98 -9.60
CA MET A 36 21.95 2.59 -9.15
C MET A 36 22.61 1.71 -10.21
N ARG A 37 22.20 1.81 -11.48
CA ARG A 37 22.79 1.08 -12.59
C ARG A 37 24.28 1.36 -12.73
N GLN A 38 24.69 2.64 -12.71
CA GLN A 38 26.11 3.00 -12.78
C GLN A 38 26.90 2.43 -11.60
N GLY A 39 26.33 2.42 -10.39
CA GLY A 39 26.97 1.82 -9.24
C GLY A 39 27.16 0.30 -9.36
N ILE A 40 26.21 -0.40 -9.98
CA ILE A 40 26.33 -1.82 -10.29
C ILE A 40 27.44 -2.05 -11.31
N GLU A 41 27.42 -1.32 -12.42
CA GLU A 41 28.36 -1.49 -13.54
C GLU A 41 29.80 -1.10 -13.17
N ARG A 42 29.98 -0.05 -12.39
CA ARG A 42 31.32 0.52 -12.11
C ARG A 42 31.90 0.07 -10.79
N LEU A 43 31.08 -0.30 -9.81
CA LEU A 43 31.51 -0.55 -8.43
C LEU A 43 31.09 -1.94 -7.92
N GLY A 44 30.35 -2.73 -8.74
CA GLY A 44 29.89 -4.05 -8.35
C GLY A 44 28.84 -4.04 -7.24
N TRP A 45 28.02 -2.99 -7.13
CA TRP A 45 26.97 -2.95 -6.12
C TRP A 45 25.93 -4.04 -6.36
N TYR A 46 25.39 -4.59 -5.28
CA TYR A 46 24.27 -5.52 -5.34
C TYR A 46 22.95 -4.78 -5.11
N PRO A 47 22.03 -4.72 -6.11
CA PRO A 47 20.75 -4.05 -5.97
C PRO A 47 19.74 -4.95 -5.27
N THR A 48 19.09 -4.43 -4.23
CA THR A 48 17.94 -5.10 -3.58
C THR A 48 16.60 -4.63 -4.11
N GLY A 49 16.56 -3.54 -4.88
CA GLY A 49 15.37 -2.98 -5.54
C GLY A 49 15.52 -2.90 -7.05
N GLY A 50 14.43 -2.60 -7.74
CA GLY A 50 14.41 -2.39 -9.19
C GLY A 50 15.17 -1.14 -9.62
N PHE A 51 15.86 -1.21 -10.76
CA PHE A 51 16.63 -0.11 -11.36
C PHE A 51 16.53 -0.07 -12.89
N VAL A 52 15.48 -0.67 -13.44
CA VAL A 52 15.25 -0.79 -14.89
C VAL A 52 14.01 -0.03 -15.34
N LEU A 53 13.90 0.21 -16.64
CA LEU A 53 12.70 0.73 -17.31
C LEU A 53 12.26 -0.27 -18.40
N PRO A 54 10.96 -0.61 -18.46
CA PRO A 54 9.89 -0.24 -17.52
C PRO A 54 10.22 -0.71 -16.10
N PRO A 55 9.74 0.00 -15.05
CA PRO A 55 10.12 -0.29 -13.69
C PRO A 55 9.60 -1.64 -13.21
N ILE A 56 10.41 -2.31 -12.41
CA ILE A 56 10.04 -3.47 -11.60
C ILE A 56 10.31 -3.12 -10.13
N GLY A 57 9.49 -3.62 -9.21
CA GLY A 57 9.62 -3.26 -7.80
C GLY A 57 10.82 -3.90 -7.14
N SER A 58 10.95 -5.22 -7.24
CA SER A 58 11.95 -6.00 -6.53
C SER A 58 12.72 -6.94 -7.47
N ASN A 59 13.80 -7.52 -6.96
CA ASN A 59 14.48 -8.62 -7.65
C ASN A 59 13.69 -9.94 -7.48
N PRO A 60 14.01 -11.01 -8.25
CA PRO A 60 13.27 -12.27 -8.17
C PRO A 60 13.17 -12.88 -6.76
N TYR A 61 14.21 -12.75 -5.95
CA TYR A 61 14.23 -13.27 -4.57
C TYR A 61 13.28 -12.45 -3.67
N GLY A 62 13.25 -11.13 -3.84
CA GLY A 62 12.32 -10.26 -3.11
C GLY A 62 10.86 -10.53 -3.48
N VAL A 63 10.59 -10.76 -4.77
CA VAL A 63 9.25 -11.17 -5.22
C VAL A 63 8.86 -12.52 -4.63
N ASP A 64 9.77 -13.49 -4.63
CA ASP A 64 9.53 -14.81 -4.06
C ASP A 64 9.30 -14.76 -2.54
N GLY A 65 9.97 -13.85 -1.83
CA GLY A 65 9.76 -13.62 -0.40
C GLY A 65 8.35 -13.18 -0.03
N TYR A 66 7.62 -12.49 -0.91
CA TYR A 66 6.23 -12.09 -0.64
C TYR A 66 5.24 -13.28 -0.56
N LYS A 67 5.63 -14.48 -0.98
CA LYS A 67 4.83 -15.71 -0.79
C LYS A 67 4.53 -15.97 0.67
N THR A 68 5.43 -15.57 1.59
CA THR A 68 5.25 -15.80 3.03
C THR A 68 3.96 -15.19 3.55
N ILE A 69 3.51 -14.06 2.99
CA ILE A 69 2.22 -13.46 3.37
C ILE A 69 1.06 -14.41 3.05
N ALA A 70 1.09 -15.09 1.89
CA ALA A 70 0.06 -16.08 1.56
C ALA A 70 0.09 -17.27 2.51
N TYR A 71 1.27 -17.71 2.92
CA TYR A 71 1.43 -18.84 3.84
C TYR A 71 0.92 -18.53 5.24
N GLU A 72 1.28 -17.35 5.76
CA GLU A 72 0.82 -16.88 7.06
C GLU A 72 -0.70 -16.68 7.08
N VAL A 73 -1.27 -16.06 6.04
CA VAL A 73 -2.73 -15.90 5.92
C VAL A 73 -3.43 -17.26 5.81
N ALA A 74 -2.86 -18.23 5.08
CA ALA A 74 -3.43 -19.58 4.99
C ALA A 74 -3.41 -20.29 6.34
N GLU A 75 -2.32 -20.17 7.11
CA GLU A 75 -2.20 -20.72 8.45
C GLU A 75 -3.21 -20.08 9.41
N ASP A 76 -3.35 -18.77 9.41
CA ASP A 76 -4.29 -18.03 10.26
C ASP A 76 -5.78 -18.35 9.92
N LEU A 77 -6.06 -18.75 8.69
CA LEU A 77 -7.38 -19.15 8.21
C LEU A 77 -7.57 -20.68 8.17
N ASP A 78 -6.85 -21.43 8.98
CA ASP A 78 -6.95 -22.91 9.05
C ASP A 78 -6.84 -23.57 7.66
N TRP A 79 -5.90 -23.12 6.85
CA TRP A 79 -5.63 -23.59 5.48
C TRP A 79 -6.84 -23.43 4.52
N THR A 80 -7.65 -22.42 4.78
CA THR A 80 -8.75 -22.01 3.90
C THR A 80 -8.39 -20.74 3.19
N ALA A 81 -8.43 -20.71 1.85
CA ALA A 81 -8.19 -19.49 1.11
C ALA A 81 -9.34 -18.50 1.32
N PRO A 82 -9.07 -17.20 1.52
CA PRO A 82 -10.13 -16.19 1.52
C PRO A 82 -10.75 -16.09 0.12
N ASP A 83 -11.99 -15.61 0.04
CA ASP A 83 -12.64 -15.37 -1.25
C ASP A 83 -11.97 -14.23 -2.02
N VAL A 84 -11.54 -13.20 -1.28
CA VAL A 84 -10.90 -12.00 -1.83
C VAL A 84 -9.69 -11.61 -1.01
N LEU A 85 -8.59 -11.27 -1.69
CA LEU A 85 -7.39 -10.73 -1.07
C LEU A 85 -7.00 -9.40 -1.71
N VAL A 86 -6.98 -8.34 -0.90
CA VAL A 86 -6.77 -6.95 -1.35
C VAL A 86 -5.37 -6.47 -0.94
N VAL A 87 -4.59 -6.00 -1.91
CA VAL A 87 -3.18 -5.61 -1.72
C VAL A 87 -2.94 -4.18 -2.23
N PRO A 88 -2.29 -3.31 -1.44
CA PRO A 88 -1.77 -2.04 -1.94
C PRO A 88 -0.73 -2.29 -3.04
N SER A 89 -0.88 -1.66 -4.21
CA SER A 89 -0.04 -1.99 -5.35
C SER A 89 0.66 -0.76 -5.95
N ALA A 90 2.01 -0.83 -6.02
CA ALA A 90 2.86 0.07 -6.78
C ALA A 90 3.31 -0.61 -8.08
N TYR A 91 4.47 -1.30 -8.04
CA TYR A 91 4.98 -2.09 -9.16
C TYR A 91 4.49 -3.55 -9.12
N SER A 92 3.57 -3.86 -8.23
CA SER A 92 2.85 -5.14 -8.12
C SER A 92 3.70 -6.36 -7.73
N ASP A 93 4.92 -6.16 -7.25
CA ASP A 93 5.80 -7.24 -6.80
C ASP A 93 5.20 -7.99 -5.59
N GLY A 94 4.66 -7.26 -4.59
CA GLY A 94 3.93 -7.87 -3.48
C GLY A 94 2.66 -8.60 -3.95
N LEU A 95 1.84 -7.97 -4.79
CA LEU A 95 0.63 -8.58 -5.35
C LEU A 95 0.95 -9.90 -6.07
N PHE A 96 1.96 -9.89 -6.93
CA PHE A 96 2.36 -11.08 -7.69
C PHE A 96 2.99 -12.15 -6.81
N GLY A 97 3.86 -11.77 -5.87
CA GLY A 97 4.48 -12.72 -4.95
C GLY A 97 3.45 -13.42 -4.06
N ILE A 98 2.48 -12.68 -3.51
CA ILE A 98 1.37 -13.24 -2.73
C ILE A 98 0.53 -14.20 -3.60
N TRP A 99 0.18 -13.79 -4.83
CA TRP A 99 -0.52 -14.65 -5.77
C TRP A 99 0.23 -15.96 -6.04
N ARG A 100 1.54 -15.89 -6.25
CA ARG A 100 2.37 -17.07 -6.41
C ARG A 100 2.36 -17.97 -5.17
N GLY A 101 2.36 -17.39 -3.97
CA GLY A 101 2.21 -18.18 -2.74
C GLY A 101 0.91 -18.97 -2.72
N TRP A 102 -0.22 -18.35 -3.05
CA TRP A 102 -1.51 -19.04 -3.13
C TRP A 102 -1.53 -20.12 -4.20
N THR A 103 -0.99 -19.88 -5.40
CA THR A 103 -0.90 -20.90 -6.46
C THR A 103 -0.03 -22.07 -6.07
N GLU A 104 1.04 -21.85 -5.32
CA GLU A 104 1.90 -22.90 -4.79
C GLU A 104 1.19 -23.74 -3.73
N LEU A 105 0.52 -23.12 -2.75
CA LEU A 105 -0.30 -23.83 -1.75
C LEU A 105 -1.39 -24.68 -2.40
N HIS A 106 -2.04 -24.15 -3.42
CA HIS A 106 -3.05 -24.89 -4.17
C HIS A 106 -2.45 -26.08 -4.95
N ALA A 107 -1.32 -25.88 -5.62
CA ALA A 107 -0.62 -26.95 -6.34
C ALA A 107 -0.13 -28.07 -5.43
N LEU A 108 0.21 -27.76 -4.18
CA LEU A 108 0.57 -28.71 -3.13
C LEU A 108 -0.65 -29.39 -2.48
N GLY A 109 -1.87 -28.97 -2.84
CA GLY A 109 -3.12 -29.50 -2.24
C GLY A 109 -3.38 -29.06 -0.80
N LEU A 110 -2.67 -28.04 -0.32
CA LEU A 110 -2.82 -27.48 1.02
C LEU A 110 -4.07 -26.58 1.15
N VAL A 111 -4.45 -25.90 0.07
CA VAL A 111 -5.70 -25.16 -0.03
C VAL A 111 -6.53 -25.68 -1.21
N LYS A 112 -7.86 -25.61 -1.11
CA LYS A 112 -8.78 -26.12 -2.14
C LYS A 112 -9.12 -25.13 -3.23
N THR A 113 -9.07 -23.85 -2.92
CA THR A 113 -9.47 -22.73 -3.78
C THR A 113 -8.37 -21.67 -3.82
N LEU A 114 -8.49 -20.74 -4.74
CA LEU A 114 -7.61 -19.57 -4.87
C LEU A 114 -8.40 -18.30 -4.62
N PRO A 115 -7.79 -17.29 -3.96
CA PRO A 115 -8.46 -16.01 -3.75
C PRO A 115 -8.57 -15.20 -5.04
N ARG A 116 -9.61 -14.40 -5.18
CA ARG A 116 -9.67 -13.31 -6.14
C ARG A 116 -8.78 -12.17 -5.66
N MET A 117 -7.77 -11.81 -6.43
CA MET A 117 -6.84 -10.74 -6.08
C MET A 117 -7.41 -9.36 -6.43
N VAL A 118 -7.19 -8.39 -5.56
CA VAL A 118 -7.56 -6.98 -5.80
C VAL A 118 -6.33 -6.10 -5.60
N ALA A 119 -6.00 -5.30 -6.62
CA ALA A 119 -4.94 -4.30 -6.52
C ALA A 119 -5.54 -2.93 -6.18
N ALA A 120 -5.15 -2.36 -5.05
CA ALA A 120 -5.52 -1.00 -4.67
C ALA A 120 -4.44 -0.01 -5.14
N GLU A 121 -4.79 0.92 -6.02
CA GLU A 121 -3.87 1.78 -6.76
C GLU A 121 -4.33 3.24 -6.78
N PRO A 122 -3.48 4.23 -6.47
CA PRO A 122 -3.87 5.64 -6.61
C PRO A 122 -4.16 6.07 -8.05
N PHE A 123 -3.37 5.61 -9.02
CA PHE A 123 -3.49 6.01 -10.43
C PHE A 123 -4.05 4.92 -11.34
N GLY A 124 -4.11 3.68 -10.88
CA GLY A 124 -4.78 2.57 -11.55
C GLY A 124 -4.16 2.08 -12.86
N PRO A 125 -2.84 1.85 -12.97
CA PRO A 125 -2.26 1.29 -14.19
C PRO A 125 -2.73 -0.13 -14.48
N LEU A 126 -2.94 -0.98 -13.48
CA LEU A 126 -3.49 -2.32 -13.66
C LEU A 126 -4.99 -2.28 -13.96
N ALA A 127 -5.74 -1.41 -13.27
CA ALA A 127 -7.15 -1.17 -13.57
C ALA A 127 -7.34 -0.77 -15.03
N ASN A 128 -6.55 0.21 -15.51
CA ASN A 128 -6.56 0.64 -16.91
C ASN A 128 -6.23 -0.50 -17.90
N ALA A 129 -5.24 -1.34 -17.55
CA ALA A 129 -4.85 -2.45 -18.40
C ALA A 129 -5.97 -3.51 -18.52
N LEU A 130 -6.67 -3.82 -17.42
CA LEU A 130 -7.81 -4.74 -17.42
C LEU A 130 -9.00 -4.17 -18.21
N GLU A 131 -9.37 -2.91 -17.98
CA GLU A 131 -10.47 -2.23 -18.69
C GLU A 131 -10.26 -2.19 -20.20
N ARG A 132 -9.01 -1.97 -20.64
CA ARG A 132 -8.64 -1.92 -22.06
C ARG A 132 -8.21 -3.27 -22.64
N GLN A 133 -8.23 -4.33 -21.84
CA GLN A 133 -7.82 -5.68 -22.23
C GLN A 133 -6.39 -5.74 -22.80
N LEU A 134 -5.47 -4.97 -22.20
CA LEU A 134 -4.08 -4.94 -22.63
C LEU A 134 -3.34 -6.21 -22.17
N ASP A 135 -2.31 -6.60 -22.92
CA ASP A 135 -1.42 -7.70 -22.54
C ASP A 135 -0.28 -7.22 -21.62
N VAL A 136 0.07 -5.95 -21.69
CA VAL A 136 1.08 -5.31 -20.84
C VAL A 136 0.52 -3.97 -20.36
N PRO A 137 0.66 -3.63 -19.06
CA PRO A 137 0.23 -2.34 -18.55
C PRO A 137 0.98 -1.19 -19.22
N GLU A 138 0.25 -0.15 -19.62
CA GLU A 138 0.83 1.09 -20.09
C GLU A 138 0.98 2.09 -18.94
N ARG A 139 1.88 3.06 -19.12
CA ARG A 139 1.99 4.19 -18.20
C ARG A 139 0.70 5.01 -18.25
N VAL A 140 0.12 5.28 -17.07
CA VAL A 140 -1.06 6.15 -16.93
C VAL A 140 -0.68 7.57 -16.52
N VAL A 141 -1.64 8.49 -16.60
CA VAL A 141 -1.48 9.84 -16.04
C VAL A 141 -1.34 9.73 -14.53
N SER A 142 -0.40 10.49 -13.96
CA SER A 142 -0.12 10.51 -12.52
C SER A 142 -0.13 11.94 -11.99
N GLY A 143 -0.32 12.05 -10.70
CA GLY A 143 -0.28 13.30 -9.94
C GLY A 143 0.42 13.10 -8.61
N SER A 144 -0.02 13.85 -7.60
CA SER A 144 0.32 13.63 -6.20
C SER A 144 -0.73 12.72 -5.55
N SER A 145 -0.32 11.92 -4.57
CA SER A 145 -1.21 11.19 -3.68
C SER A 145 -0.57 11.07 -2.30
N VAL A 146 -1.39 11.07 -1.27
CA VAL A 146 -0.95 10.81 0.12
C VAL A 146 -0.42 9.38 0.30
N ALA A 147 -0.85 8.46 -0.55
CA ALA A 147 -0.32 7.10 -0.63
C ALA A 147 0.98 7.05 -1.44
N PHE A 148 1.94 7.91 -1.13
CA PHE A 148 3.12 8.16 -1.96
C PHE A 148 3.97 6.90 -2.20
N SER A 149 4.02 5.95 -1.25
CA SER A 149 4.80 4.70 -1.40
C SER A 149 4.27 3.80 -2.50
N ILE A 150 2.99 3.95 -2.88
CA ILE A 150 2.36 3.21 -3.98
C ILE A 150 1.90 4.12 -5.13
N ALA A 151 2.24 5.40 -5.10
CA ALA A 151 1.86 6.37 -6.13
C ALA A 151 2.67 6.18 -7.42
N SER A 152 2.47 5.04 -8.10
CA SER A 152 3.14 4.68 -9.35
C SER A 152 2.21 4.81 -10.54
N PRO A 153 2.65 5.50 -11.64
CA PRO A 153 1.92 5.46 -12.91
C PRO A 153 2.18 4.19 -13.72
N TYR A 154 3.00 3.29 -13.21
CA TYR A 154 3.41 2.06 -13.89
C TYR A 154 2.86 0.84 -13.15
N GLY A 155 2.20 -0.05 -13.86
CA GLY A 155 1.96 -1.42 -13.46
C GLY A 155 2.97 -2.36 -14.11
N THR A 156 3.00 -3.62 -13.69
CA THR A 156 3.87 -4.64 -14.28
C THR A 156 3.06 -5.75 -14.95
N TYR A 157 3.71 -6.44 -15.89
CA TYR A 157 3.15 -7.64 -16.51
C TYR A 157 2.77 -8.70 -15.46
N GLN A 158 3.62 -8.90 -14.45
CA GLN A 158 3.38 -9.86 -13.37
C GLN A 158 2.12 -9.50 -12.56
N GLY A 159 1.93 -8.22 -12.22
CA GLY A 159 0.72 -7.78 -11.52
C GLY A 159 -0.55 -7.97 -12.35
N LEU A 160 -0.47 -7.67 -13.65
CA LEU A 160 -1.59 -7.90 -14.56
C LEU A 160 -1.90 -9.41 -14.70
N THR A 161 -0.87 -10.27 -14.78
CA THR A 161 -1.02 -11.72 -14.78
C THR A 161 -1.73 -12.21 -13.53
N ALA A 162 -1.29 -11.75 -12.33
CA ALA A 162 -1.94 -12.14 -11.08
C ALA A 162 -3.44 -11.78 -11.05
N LEU A 163 -3.81 -10.59 -11.56
CA LEU A 163 -5.21 -10.19 -11.65
C LEU A 163 -6.00 -10.99 -12.69
N LYS A 164 -5.42 -11.21 -13.89
CA LYS A 164 -6.09 -12.02 -14.92
C LYS A 164 -6.33 -13.44 -14.46
N ASP A 165 -5.31 -14.10 -13.91
CA ASP A 165 -5.37 -15.50 -13.49
C ASP A 165 -6.30 -15.73 -12.28
N SER A 166 -6.41 -14.73 -11.39
CA SER A 166 -7.30 -14.77 -10.23
C SER A 166 -8.72 -14.25 -10.48
N HIS A 167 -9.04 -13.87 -11.72
CA HIS A 167 -10.28 -13.14 -12.04
C HIS A 167 -10.45 -11.87 -11.20
N GLY A 168 -9.34 -11.24 -10.87
CA GLY A 168 -9.23 -10.09 -10.00
C GLY A 168 -9.51 -8.77 -10.67
N VAL A 169 -9.40 -7.70 -9.89
CA VAL A 169 -9.64 -6.33 -10.37
C VAL A 169 -8.59 -5.36 -9.85
N GLY A 170 -8.35 -4.29 -10.61
CA GLY A 170 -7.66 -3.10 -10.12
C GLY A 170 -8.67 -2.07 -9.66
N VAL A 171 -8.41 -1.43 -8.52
CA VAL A 171 -9.29 -0.41 -7.92
C VAL A 171 -8.53 0.89 -7.78
N ARG A 172 -9.01 1.95 -8.46
CA ARG A 172 -8.49 3.31 -8.25
C ARG A 172 -9.06 3.87 -6.95
N ILE A 173 -8.18 4.29 -6.07
CA ILE A 173 -8.54 4.88 -4.78
C ILE A 173 -8.24 6.38 -4.78
N THR A 174 -8.96 7.14 -3.96
CA THR A 174 -8.75 8.59 -3.80
C THR A 174 -8.14 8.91 -2.44
N ASP A 175 -7.50 10.07 -2.33
CA ASP A 175 -6.93 10.54 -1.07
C ASP A 175 -8.00 10.73 0.01
N GLU A 176 -9.21 11.20 -0.36
CA GLU A 176 -10.36 11.33 0.54
C GLU A 176 -10.77 9.96 1.11
N GLY A 177 -10.90 8.94 0.24
CA GLY A 177 -11.24 7.58 0.65
C GLY A 177 -10.18 6.97 1.56
N ILE A 178 -8.89 7.25 1.30
CA ILE A 178 -7.77 6.83 2.16
C ILE A 178 -7.93 7.39 3.57
N PHE A 179 -8.23 8.68 3.73
CA PHE A 179 -8.38 9.28 5.06
C PHE A 179 -9.66 8.85 5.77
N GLU A 180 -10.73 8.61 5.03
CA GLU A 180 -11.95 8.02 5.58
C GLU A 180 -11.68 6.64 6.16
N ALA A 181 -11.07 5.75 5.38
CA ALA A 181 -10.71 4.40 5.80
C ALA A 181 -9.71 4.40 6.96
N GLN A 182 -8.71 5.28 6.95
CA GLN A 182 -7.72 5.40 8.02
C GLN A 182 -8.40 5.80 9.35
N ARG A 183 -9.33 6.76 9.31
CA ARG A 183 -10.05 7.18 10.52
C ARG A 183 -10.99 6.10 11.04
N ALA A 184 -11.71 5.42 10.15
CA ALA A 184 -12.61 4.35 10.52
C ALA A 184 -11.83 3.22 11.21
N LEU A 185 -10.78 2.71 10.57
CA LEU A 185 -9.96 1.62 11.10
C LEU A 185 -9.30 1.99 12.44
N ALA A 186 -8.80 3.22 12.57
CA ALA A 186 -8.18 3.67 13.81
C ALA A 186 -9.18 3.81 14.96
N ARG A 187 -10.43 4.23 14.71
CA ARG A 187 -11.45 4.44 15.73
C ARG A 187 -12.18 3.16 16.12
N GLU A 188 -12.43 2.29 15.16
CA GLU A 188 -13.26 1.11 15.36
C GLU A 188 -12.41 -0.11 15.76
N GLU A 189 -11.19 -0.23 15.22
CA GLU A 189 -10.32 -1.40 15.43
C GLU A 189 -9.02 -1.07 16.17
N GLY A 190 -8.74 0.21 16.45
CA GLY A 190 -7.49 0.62 17.10
C GLY A 190 -6.24 0.48 16.24
N ILE A 191 -6.37 0.27 14.93
CA ILE A 191 -5.28 0.07 13.99
C ILE A 191 -4.98 1.37 13.25
N PHE A 192 -3.82 1.98 13.50
CA PHE A 192 -3.35 3.16 12.79
C PHE A 192 -2.35 2.77 11.70
N ALA A 193 -2.80 2.72 10.44
CA ALA A 193 -1.99 2.38 9.27
C ALA A 193 -1.56 3.62 8.48
N GLU A 194 -0.41 3.55 7.76
CA GLU A 194 0.01 4.64 6.87
C GLU A 194 -0.95 4.77 5.66
N PRO A 195 -1.01 5.95 4.99
CA PRO A 195 -1.89 6.15 3.83
C PRO A 195 -1.73 5.11 2.72
N SER A 196 -0.50 4.71 2.42
CA SER A 196 -0.24 3.69 1.40
C SER A 196 -0.74 2.30 1.80
N SER A 197 -0.71 1.98 3.09
CA SER A 197 -1.15 0.68 3.61
C SER A 197 -2.66 0.56 3.72
N ILE A 198 -3.32 1.66 4.12
CA ILE A 198 -4.80 1.68 4.23
C ILE A 198 -5.50 1.59 2.87
N ALA A 199 -4.77 1.71 1.78
CA ALA A 199 -5.26 1.57 0.41
C ALA A 199 -6.08 0.29 0.21
N SER A 200 -5.68 -0.82 0.83
CA SER A 200 -6.42 -2.09 0.78
C SER A 200 -7.80 -1.96 1.42
N VAL A 201 -7.90 -1.37 2.61
CA VAL A 201 -9.18 -1.14 3.31
C VAL A 201 -10.03 -0.14 2.53
N THR A 202 -9.42 0.91 1.97
CA THR A 202 -10.12 1.87 1.08
C THR A 202 -10.78 1.17 -0.09
N ALA A 203 -10.06 0.25 -0.75
CA ALA A 203 -10.62 -0.53 -1.86
C ALA A 203 -11.74 -1.46 -1.39
N VAL A 204 -11.62 -2.09 -0.21
CA VAL A 204 -12.70 -2.89 0.38
C VAL A 204 -13.95 -2.04 0.60
N MET A 205 -13.83 -0.88 1.25
CA MET A 205 -14.96 0.03 1.49
C MET A 205 -15.61 0.47 0.19
N GLN A 206 -14.83 0.84 -0.82
CA GLN A 206 -15.32 1.24 -2.14
C GLN A 206 -16.09 0.11 -2.84
N LEU A 207 -15.53 -1.09 -2.91
CA LEU A 207 -16.16 -2.25 -3.55
C LEU A 207 -17.43 -2.71 -2.78
N SER A 208 -17.40 -2.63 -1.44
CA SER A 208 -18.57 -2.92 -0.59
C SER A 208 -19.71 -1.94 -0.85
N SER A 209 -19.41 -0.65 -0.99
CA SER A 209 -20.42 0.37 -1.32
C SER A 209 -21.07 0.14 -2.70
N GLN A 210 -20.32 -0.47 -3.61
CA GLN A 210 -20.78 -0.87 -4.94
C GLN A 210 -21.47 -2.24 -4.97
N ARG A 211 -21.63 -2.89 -3.81
CA ARG A 211 -22.20 -4.25 -3.65
C ARG A 211 -21.47 -5.31 -4.48
N MET A 212 -20.16 -5.20 -4.57
CA MET A 212 -19.29 -6.14 -5.31
C MET A 212 -18.89 -7.35 -4.48
N PHE A 213 -19.27 -7.40 -3.21
CA PHE A 213 -19.02 -8.49 -2.29
C PHE A 213 -20.32 -9.06 -1.75
N ASP A 214 -20.37 -10.37 -1.58
CA ASP A 214 -21.44 -11.03 -0.83
C ASP A 214 -21.13 -10.94 0.67
N PRO A 215 -22.17 -10.82 1.55
CA PRO A 215 -21.97 -10.73 3.01
C PRO A 215 -21.22 -11.92 3.63
N GLU A 216 -21.32 -13.10 3.00
CA GLU A 216 -20.68 -14.33 3.48
C GLU A 216 -19.23 -14.50 3.04
N GLN A 217 -18.71 -13.62 2.19
CA GLN A 217 -17.34 -13.72 1.69
C GLN A 217 -16.32 -13.33 2.76
N THR A 218 -15.27 -14.13 2.86
CA THR A 218 -14.07 -13.81 3.64
C THR A 218 -13.16 -12.92 2.82
N ILE A 219 -12.90 -11.70 3.31
CA ILE A 219 -12.05 -10.71 2.67
C ILE A 219 -10.83 -10.43 3.53
N VAL A 220 -9.65 -10.59 2.96
CA VAL A 220 -8.39 -10.23 3.61
C VAL A 220 -7.84 -8.95 2.98
N ALA A 221 -7.66 -7.91 3.78
CA ALA A 221 -7.02 -6.66 3.39
C ALA A 221 -5.60 -6.58 3.99
N VAL A 222 -4.58 -6.57 3.15
CA VAL A 222 -3.19 -6.51 3.61
C VAL A 222 -2.83 -5.10 4.03
N ILE A 223 -2.48 -4.91 5.31
CA ILE A 223 -1.98 -3.66 5.86
C ILE A 223 -0.47 -3.77 6.03
N THR A 224 0.28 -3.05 5.21
CA THR A 224 1.73 -3.25 5.03
C THR A 224 2.61 -2.44 6.00
N SER A 225 2.08 -1.37 6.62
CA SER A 225 2.90 -0.51 7.49
C SER A 225 2.06 0.34 8.45
N THR A 226 2.69 0.71 9.57
CA THR A 226 2.09 1.57 10.60
C THR A 226 2.02 3.05 10.18
N GLY A 227 0.99 3.77 10.63
CA GLY A 227 0.83 5.21 10.44
C GLY A 227 1.88 6.06 11.15
N LEU A 228 2.59 5.50 12.13
CA LEU A 228 3.70 6.18 12.81
C LEU A 228 4.89 6.48 11.89
N LYS A 229 4.95 5.82 10.76
CA LYS A 229 5.99 6.03 9.75
C LYS A 229 5.80 7.35 9.00
N ASP A 230 4.56 7.82 8.84
CA ASP A 230 4.21 9.10 8.21
C ASP A 230 3.03 9.80 8.92
N PRO A 231 3.19 10.22 10.18
CA PRO A 231 2.13 10.91 10.91
C PRO A 231 1.81 12.30 10.31
N GLY A 232 2.75 12.86 9.51
CA GLY A 232 2.59 14.15 8.85
C GLY A 232 1.45 14.15 7.83
N ALA A 233 1.31 13.08 7.05
CA ALA A 233 0.22 12.93 6.10
C ALA A 233 -1.14 12.91 6.81
N SER A 234 -1.26 12.14 7.90
CA SER A 234 -2.51 12.08 8.68
C SER A 234 -2.84 13.40 9.37
N ARG A 235 -1.83 14.14 9.86
CA ARG A 235 -2.02 15.43 10.51
C ARG A 235 -2.69 16.47 9.60
N ALA A 236 -2.45 16.43 8.30
CA ALA A 236 -3.04 17.37 7.35
C ALA A 236 -4.58 17.31 7.33
N TRP A 237 -5.17 16.19 7.75
CA TRP A 237 -6.61 15.92 7.74
C TRP A 237 -7.23 15.88 9.13
N LEU A 238 -6.44 16.00 10.18
CA LEU A 238 -6.92 16.09 11.53
C LEU A 238 -7.07 17.56 11.94
N PRO A 239 -8.09 17.89 12.76
CA PRO A 239 -8.22 19.24 13.29
C PRO A 239 -6.99 19.60 14.13
N PRO A 240 -6.59 20.87 14.16
CA PRO A 240 -5.51 21.31 15.03
C PRO A 240 -5.88 21.06 16.49
N VAL A 241 -4.90 20.62 17.29
CA VAL A 241 -5.08 20.45 18.74
C VAL A 241 -5.33 21.84 19.33
N PRO A 242 -6.47 22.06 20.01
CA PRO A 242 -6.74 23.35 20.65
C PRO A 242 -5.87 23.50 21.90
N SER A 243 -5.51 24.74 22.21
CA SER A 243 -4.99 25.11 23.52
C SER A 243 -6.13 25.58 24.43
N THR A 244 -5.99 25.39 25.72
CA THR A 244 -6.92 25.88 26.74
C THR A 244 -6.24 26.94 27.59
N PRO A 245 -6.97 27.93 28.16
CA PRO A 245 -6.49 28.72 29.28
C PRO A 245 -6.10 27.81 30.48
N ASP A 246 -5.29 28.33 31.39
CA ASP A 246 -4.83 27.61 32.59
C ASP A 246 -5.90 27.66 33.71
N ASP A 247 -7.16 27.34 33.32
CA ASP A 247 -8.29 27.24 34.25
C ASP A 247 -9.29 26.18 33.77
N PHE A 248 -10.09 25.69 34.72
CA PHE A 248 -10.99 24.56 34.46
C PHE A 248 -12.20 24.96 33.59
N ASP A 249 -12.72 26.18 33.71
CA ASP A 249 -13.85 26.64 32.90
C ASP A 249 -13.44 26.83 31.43
N GLY A 250 -12.21 27.30 31.21
CA GLY A 250 -11.60 27.34 29.87
C GLY A 250 -11.45 25.94 29.26
N LEU A 251 -11.05 24.94 30.04
CA LEU A 251 -11.00 23.54 29.60
C LEU A 251 -12.39 23.05 29.17
N LEU A 252 -13.43 23.25 30.02
CA LEU A 252 -14.79 22.83 29.71
C LEU A 252 -15.30 23.49 28.43
N THR A 253 -14.97 24.76 28.22
CA THR A 253 -15.32 25.50 26.99
C THR A 253 -14.67 24.85 25.76
N VAL A 254 -13.37 24.53 25.80
CA VAL A 254 -12.67 23.84 24.71
C VAL A 254 -13.26 22.46 24.44
N LEU A 255 -13.56 21.69 25.47
CA LEU A 255 -14.15 20.34 25.35
C LEU A 255 -15.53 20.41 24.68
N ARG A 256 -16.36 21.36 25.06
CA ARG A 256 -17.69 21.58 24.47
C ARG A 256 -17.56 22.03 23.01
N ASP A 257 -16.81 23.08 22.75
CA ASP A 257 -16.80 23.78 21.45
C ASP A 257 -16.02 23.02 20.36
N ARG A 258 -14.99 22.26 20.77
CA ARG A 258 -14.12 21.56 19.83
C ARG A 258 -14.40 20.07 19.72
N TYR A 259 -14.89 19.46 20.78
CA TYR A 259 -15.09 18.01 20.83
C TYR A 259 -16.55 17.59 21.00
N GLY A 260 -17.47 18.56 21.24
CA GLY A 260 -18.89 18.31 21.46
C GLY A 260 -19.16 17.51 22.76
N LEU A 261 -18.21 17.56 23.70
CA LEU A 261 -18.34 16.89 25.00
C LEU A 261 -19.09 17.78 25.97
N SER A 262 -20.26 17.35 26.44
CA SER A 262 -21.01 17.95 27.57
C SER A 262 -20.66 17.16 28.82
N LEU A 263 -20.06 17.81 29.82
CA LEU A 263 -19.59 17.21 31.06
C LEU A 263 -20.39 17.82 32.24
N ASP A 264 -21.71 17.85 32.10
CA ASP A 264 -22.65 18.35 33.13
C ASP A 264 -22.83 17.30 34.23
#